data_beda6e21358d1945c1f4abcbcd32c11a
#
_entry.id   beda6e21358d1945c1f4abcbcd32c11a
#
_cell.length_a   1.000
_cell.length_b   1.000
_cell.length_c   1.000
_cell.angle_alpha   90.00
_cell.angle_beta   90.00
_cell.angle_gamma   90.00
#
_symmetry.space_group_name_H-M   'P 1'
#
loop_
_entity.id
_entity.type
_entity.pdbx_description
1 polymer ?
#
loop_
_entity_poly.entity_id
_entity_poly.type
_entity_poly.pdbx_seq_one_letter_code
_entity_poly.pdbx_strand_id
1 'polypeptide(L)'
;FPSIAERFTGKAGDEIISLGERLVANIERYYAAFPSTLTVAHRDFRLDNLLFSARDSEIAVKVVDWQTVGAMPGASDLAYFIGASFTVEDRRNREQALVKIYCEGLNAQQVAVSFNDIWAQYRLFGTSGYIMAIVASVLVKQTDRGDAMFAAMANRHGQQMLDLETEKLFV
;
A
#
# COMPACT_ATOMS: atom_id res chain seq x y z
N PHE A 1 0.87 17.71 9.17
CA PHE A 1 1.52 16.48 9.69
C PHE A 1 1.81 16.54 11.20
N PRO A 2 2.22 17.65 11.83
CA PRO A 2 2.52 17.68 13.27
C PRO A 2 1.41 17.13 14.17
N SER A 3 0.15 17.48 13.92
CA SER A 3 -1.03 16.97 14.65
C SER A 3 -1.24 15.45 14.51
N ILE A 4 -0.78 14.87 13.39
CA ILE A 4 -0.85 13.44 13.14
C ILE A 4 0.26 12.73 13.92
N ALA A 5 1.46 13.30 13.93
CA ALA A 5 2.57 12.77 14.69
C ALA A 5 2.22 12.71 16.20
N GLU A 6 1.65 13.77 16.76
CA GLU A 6 1.15 13.79 18.13
C GLU A 6 0.09 12.70 18.38
N ARG A 7 -0.87 12.54 17.48
CA ARG A 7 -1.95 11.55 17.58
C ARG A 7 -1.44 10.11 17.62
N PHE A 8 -0.34 9.83 16.93
CA PHE A 8 0.24 8.50 16.83
C PHE A 8 1.44 8.28 17.76
N THR A 9 1.88 9.29 18.52
CA THR A 9 2.92 9.14 19.54
C THR A 9 2.54 8.02 20.51
N GLY A 10 3.48 7.08 20.74
CA GLY A 10 3.27 5.90 21.58
C GLY A 10 2.37 4.81 20.97
N LYS A 11 1.79 5.01 19.77
CA LYS A 11 1.00 4.03 19.02
C LYS A 11 1.70 3.56 17.75
N ALA A 12 2.41 4.46 17.09
CA ALA A 12 3.33 4.14 15.98
C ALA A 12 4.78 4.30 16.46
N GLY A 13 5.70 3.54 15.86
CA GLY A 13 7.13 3.68 16.16
C GLY A 13 7.67 5.05 15.73
N ASP A 14 8.59 5.61 16.49
CA ASP A 14 9.16 6.95 16.22
C ASP A 14 9.80 7.03 14.82
N GLU A 15 10.45 5.96 14.37
CA GLU A 15 11.00 5.88 13.02
C GLU A 15 9.93 5.95 11.95
N ILE A 16 8.75 5.35 12.18
CA ILE A 16 7.61 5.38 11.27
C ILE A 16 7.02 6.80 11.19
N ILE A 17 6.98 7.52 12.30
CA ILE A 17 6.55 8.92 12.33
C ILE A 17 7.54 9.80 11.55
N SER A 18 8.84 9.66 11.83
CA SER A 18 9.89 10.39 11.12
C SER A 18 9.91 10.12 9.61
N LEU A 19 9.62 8.87 9.21
CA LEU A 19 9.47 8.49 7.80
C LEU A 19 8.34 9.30 7.13
N GLY A 20 7.22 9.49 7.83
CA GLY A 20 6.11 10.32 7.34
C GLY A 20 6.48 11.79 7.16
N GLU A 21 7.28 12.36 8.07
CA GLU A 21 7.79 13.73 7.94
C GLU A 21 8.68 13.88 6.71
N ARG A 22 9.58 12.92 6.48
CA ARG A 22 10.45 12.92 5.29
C ARG A 22 9.66 12.73 4.01
N LEU A 23 8.62 11.87 4.00
CA LEU A 23 7.72 11.70 2.85
C LEU A 23 7.01 13.02 2.51
N VAL A 24 6.47 13.72 3.51
CA VAL A 24 5.80 15.02 3.30
C VAL A 24 6.78 16.06 2.76
N ALA A 25 8.00 16.11 3.28
CA ALA A 25 9.04 17.03 2.83
C ALA A 25 9.46 16.77 1.36
N ASN A 26 9.30 15.55 0.85
CA ASN A 26 9.67 15.14 -0.50
C ASN A 26 8.46 14.75 -1.37
N ILE A 27 7.25 15.18 -1.01
CA ILE A 27 6.02 14.72 -1.66
C ILE A 27 5.97 15.00 -3.17
N GLU A 28 6.52 16.14 -3.63
CA GLU A 28 6.58 16.49 -5.04
C GLU A 28 7.49 15.52 -5.81
N ARG A 29 8.64 15.16 -5.22
CA ARG A 29 9.57 14.19 -5.82
C ARG A 29 8.95 12.80 -5.87
N TYR A 30 8.21 12.41 -4.81
CA TYR A 30 7.47 11.16 -4.80
C TYR A 30 6.48 11.08 -5.97
N TYR A 31 5.66 12.11 -6.20
CA TYR A 31 4.76 12.14 -7.35
C TYR A 31 5.48 12.20 -8.69
N ALA A 32 6.62 12.90 -8.78
CA ALA A 32 7.42 12.95 -10.00
C ALA A 32 8.05 11.59 -10.37
N ALA A 33 8.22 10.68 -9.39
CA ALA A 33 8.73 9.33 -9.62
C ALA A 33 7.67 8.35 -10.16
N PHE A 34 6.40 8.76 -10.30
CA PHE A 34 5.34 7.86 -10.77
C PHE A 34 5.57 7.47 -12.24
N PRO A 35 5.40 6.19 -12.59
CA PRO A 35 5.40 5.77 -13.98
C PRO A 35 4.21 6.38 -14.73
N SER A 36 4.39 6.63 -16.02
CA SER A 36 3.35 7.23 -16.88
C SER A 36 2.24 6.24 -17.26
N THR A 37 2.50 4.93 -17.15
CA THR A 37 1.49 3.91 -17.47
C THR A 37 0.48 3.79 -16.37
N LEU A 38 -0.76 4.14 -16.66
CA LEU A 38 -1.88 4.13 -15.73
C LEU A 38 -2.89 3.05 -16.13
N THR A 39 -3.59 2.52 -15.15
CA THR A 39 -4.74 1.65 -15.30
C THR A 39 -5.87 2.06 -14.35
N VAL A 40 -6.99 1.38 -14.40
CA VAL A 40 -8.02 1.50 -13.38
C VAL A 40 -7.51 0.84 -12.11
N ALA A 41 -7.33 1.61 -11.06
CA ALA A 41 -6.91 1.14 -9.76
C ALA A 41 -8.02 1.34 -8.73
N HIS A 42 -8.15 0.40 -7.80
CA HIS A 42 -9.13 0.44 -6.72
C HIS A 42 -8.79 1.50 -5.67
N ARG A 43 -7.50 1.65 -5.36
CA ARG A 43 -6.91 2.61 -4.43
C ARG A 43 -7.25 2.40 -2.94
N ASP A 44 -8.04 1.37 -2.63
CA ASP A 44 -8.25 0.81 -1.29
C ASP A 44 -8.35 -0.73 -1.37
N PHE A 45 -7.40 -1.34 -2.11
CA PHE A 45 -7.42 -2.77 -2.40
C PHE A 45 -6.86 -3.57 -1.22
N ARG A 46 -7.76 -4.07 -0.36
CA ARG A 46 -7.45 -4.82 0.88
C ARG A 46 -8.44 -5.95 1.12
N LEU A 47 -8.12 -6.86 2.03
CA LEU A 47 -8.94 -8.05 2.31
C LEU A 47 -10.38 -7.72 2.71
N ASP A 48 -10.61 -6.62 3.43
CA ASP A 48 -11.95 -6.19 3.83
C ASP A 48 -12.86 -5.88 2.63
N ASN A 49 -12.26 -5.54 1.47
CA ASN A 49 -12.97 -5.22 0.22
C ASN A 49 -13.02 -6.41 -0.76
N LEU A 50 -12.73 -7.62 -0.29
CA LEU A 50 -12.79 -8.86 -1.05
C LEU A 50 -13.82 -9.81 -0.48
N LEU A 51 -14.74 -10.28 -1.32
CA LEU A 51 -15.72 -11.31 -0.99
C LEU A 51 -15.30 -12.63 -1.62
N PHE A 52 -15.18 -13.66 -0.80
CA PHE A 52 -14.81 -15.00 -1.23
C PHE A 52 -16.06 -15.90 -1.22
N SER A 53 -16.19 -16.77 -2.24
CA SER A 53 -17.28 -17.74 -2.26
C SER A 53 -17.04 -18.79 -1.15
N ALA A 54 -18.09 -19.07 -0.35
CA ALA A 54 -18.01 -20.05 0.74
C ALA A 54 -18.55 -21.42 0.34
N ARG A 55 -19.10 -21.61 -0.87
CA ARG A 55 -19.93 -22.77 -1.23
C ARG A 55 -19.41 -23.59 -2.42
N ASP A 56 -18.49 -23.06 -3.21
CA ASP A 56 -18.06 -23.73 -4.42
C ASP A 56 -16.63 -24.27 -4.30
N SER A 57 -16.33 -25.35 -5.02
CA SER A 57 -14.99 -25.94 -5.12
C SER A 57 -13.97 -24.97 -5.78
N GLU A 58 -14.46 -23.96 -6.48
CA GLU A 58 -13.65 -22.90 -7.06
C GLU A 58 -13.76 -21.62 -6.21
N ILE A 59 -12.61 -21.09 -5.81
CA ILE A 59 -12.56 -19.83 -5.06
C ILE A 59 -12.88 -18.70 -6.03
N ALA A 60 -14.13 -18.23 -6.02
CA ALA A 60 -14.50 -17.01 -6.70
C ALA A 60 -14.29 -15.81 -5.77
N VAL A 61 -13.60 -14.78 -6.26
CA VAL A 61 -13.35 -13.53 -5.55
C VAL A 61 -14.09 -12.40 -6.23
N LYS A 62 -14.81 -11.58 -5.45
CA LYS A 62 -15.41 -10.34 -5.92
C LYS A 62 -14.81 -9.17 -5.16
N VAL A 63 -14.43 -8.14 -5.91
CA VAL A 63 -13.93 -6.88 -5.35
C VAL A 63 -15.11 -5.94 -5.19
N VAL A 64 -15.25 -5.34 -4.00
CA VAL A 64 -16.32 -4.40 -3.64
C VAL A 64 -15.72 -3.08 -3.15
N ASP A 65 -16.57 -2.07 -2.91
CA ASP A 65 -16.18 -0.76 -2.38
C ASP A 65 -15.24 0.04 -3.30
N TRP A 66 -15.70 0.26 -4.53
CA TRP A 66 -15.00 1.01 -5.58
C TRP A 66 -15.10 2.54 -5.46
N GLN A 67 -15.47 3.06 -4.30
CA GLN A 67 -15.65 4.51 -4.10
C GLN A 67 -14.38 5.35 -4.30
N THR A 68 -13.20 4.73 -4.17
CA THR A 68 -11.89 5.39 -4.34
C THR A 68 -11.26 5.14 -5.71
N VAL A 69 -11.98 4.49 -6.63
CA VAL A 69 -11.47 4.13 -7.96
C VAL A 69 -10.88 5.34 -8.70
N GLY A 70 -9.77 5.13 -9.38
CA GLY A 70 -9.10 6.17 -10.16
C GLY A 70 -8.00 5.63 -11.06
N ALA A 71 -7.38 6.53 -11.82
CA ALA A 71 -6.23 6.19 -12.68
C ALA A 71 -4.96 6.21 -11.84
N MET A 72 -4.29 5.06 -11.74
CA MET A 72 -3.01 4.88 -11.04
C MET A 72 -2.22 3.74 -11.71
N PRO A 73 -0.90 3.64 -11.50
CA PRO A 73 -0.16 2.45 -11.84
C PRO A 73 -0.69 1.24 -11.07
N GLY A 74 -0.91 0.09 -11.75
CA GLY A 74 -1.51 -1.09 -11.13
C GLY A 74 -0.73 -1.66 -9.94
N ALA A 75 0.58 -1.46 -9.92
CA ALA A 75 1.42 -1.85 -8.79
C ALA A 75 1.08 -1.10 -7.48
N SER A 76 0.32 0.00 -7.53
CA SER A 76 -0.14 0.71 -6.33
C SER A 76 -1.13 -0.12 -5.51
N ASP A 77 -2.08 -0.78 -6.17
CA ASP A 77 -3.02 -1.70 -5.52
C ASP A 77 -2.31 -2.97 -5.01
N LEU A 78 -1.36 -3.49 -5.79
CA LEU A 78 -0.55 -4.63 -5.38
C LEU A 78 0.23 -4.33 -4.09
N ALA A 79 0.91 -3.19 -4.03
CA ALA A 79 1.70 -2.79 -2.86
C ALA A 79 0.83 -2.55 -1.63
N TYR A 80 -0.33 -1.92 -1.83
CA TYR A 80 -1.30 -1.71 -0.76
C TYR A 80 -1.85 -3.04 -0.24
N PHE A 81 -2.28 -3.93 -1.13
CA PHE A 81 -2.82 -5.24 -0.76
C PHE A 81 -1.81 -6.07 0.05
N ILE A 82 -0.58 -6.18 -0.44
CA ILE A 82 0.46 -6.97 0.23
C ILE A 82 0.81 -6.36 1.60
N GLY A 83 0.95 -5.05 1.68
CA GLY A 83 1.25 -4.37 2.96
C GLY A 83 0.12 -4.45 3.98
N ALA A 84 -1.13 -4.41 3.54
CA ALA A 84 -2.30 -4.47 4.42
C ALA A 84 -2.65 -5.89 4.89
N SER A 85 -2.43 -6.92 4.03
CA SER A 85 -2.99 -8.26 4.21
C SER A 85 -2.11 -9.21 5.02
N PHE A 86 -0.82 -8.91 5.16
CA PHE A 86 0.14 -9.79 5.83
C PHE A 86 0.72 -9.17 7.10
N THR A 87 1.22 -10.02 8.01
CA THR A 87 2.16 -9.58 9.04
C THR A 87 3.45 -9.10 8.36
N VAL A 88 4.27 -8.32 9.06
CA VAL A 88 5.57 -7.84 8.51
C VAL A 88 6.45 -9.03 8.10
N GLU A 89 6.50 -10.08 8.91
CA GLU A 89 7.29 -11.28 8.63
C GLU A 89 6.77 -12.05 7.41
N ASP A 90 5.47 -12.32 7.36
CA ASP A 90 4.86 -13.02 6.21
C ASP A 90 5.00 -12.22 4.92
N ARG A 91 4.87 -10.89 4.98
CA ARG A 91 5.11 -10.02 3.84
C ARG A 91 6.54 -10.19 3.31
N ARG A 92 7.55 -10.06 4.19
CA ARG A 92 8.98 -10.22 3.81
C ARG A 92 9.25 -11.56 3.11
N ASN A 93 8.61 -12.62 3.59
CA ASN A 93 8.79 -13.97 3.07
C ASN A 93 8.07 -14.21 1.74
N ARG A 94 7.03 -13.41 1.40
CA ARG A 94 6.12 -13.71 0.30
C ARG A 94 6.10 -12.64 -0.80
N GLU A 95 6.48 -11.40 -0.50
CA GLU A 95 6.25 -10.26 -1.40
C GLU A 95 6.89 -10.44 -2.78
N GLN A 96 8.12 -10.95 -2.87
CA GLN A 96 8.75 -11.17 -4.16
C GLN A 96 8.01 -12.23 -5.01
N ALA A 97 7.56 -13.31 -4.39
CA ALA A 97 6.78 -14.35 -5.07
C ALA A 97 5.42 -13.80 -5.55
N LEU A 98 4.75 -12.98 -4.72
CA LEU A 98 3.47 -12.36 -5.08
C LEU A 98 3.63 -11.35 -6.22
N VAL A 99 4.68 -10.53 -6.21
CA VAL A 99 5.01 -9.60 -7.30
C VAL A 99 5.30 -10.36 -8.59
N LYS A 100 6.00 -11.51 -8.50
CA LYS A 100 6.26 -12.37 -9.64
C LYS A 100 4.96 -12.94 -10.23
N ILE A 101 4.04 -13.46 -9.40
CA ILE A 101 2.73 -13.94 -9.84
C ILE A 101 1.94 -12.83 -10.55
N TYR A 102 1.95 -11.62 -10.01
CA TYR A 102 1.31 -10.46 -10.65
C TYR A 102 1.90 -10.17 -12.03
N CYS A 103 3.23 -10.16 -12.14
CA CYS A 103 3.96 -9.96 -13.39
C CYS A 103 3.62 -11.05 -14.42
N GLU A 104 3.60 -12.33 -14.01
CA GLU A 104 3.20 -13.47 -14.86
C GLU A 104 1.75 -13.33 -15.33
N GLY A 105 0.84 -12.89 -14.45
CA GLY A 105 -0.55 -12.65 -14.81
C GLY A 105 -0.72 -11.55 -15.85
N LEU A 106 0.02 -10.44 -15.75
CA LEU A 106 0.02 -9.37 -16.77
C LEU A 106 0.55 -9.89 -18.13
N ASN A 107 1.67 -10.60 -18.12
CA ASN A 107 2.26 -11.16 -19.35
C ASN A 107 1.32 -12.19 -20.02
N ALA A 108 0.59 -12.99 -19.25
CA ALA A 108 -0.41 -13.92 -19.77
C ALA A 108 -1.59 -13.20 -20.46
N GLN A 109 -1.86 -11.96 -20.07
CA GLN A 109 -2.84 -11.07 -20.72
C GLN A 109 -2.23 -10.18 -21.80
N GLN A 110 -1.03 -10.52 -22.29
CA GLN A 110 -0.31 -9.76 -23.32
C GLN A 110 0.12 -8.35 -22.95
N VAL A 111 0.17 -8.05 -21.64
CA VAL A 111 0.76 -6.82 -21.11
C VAL A 111 2.23 -7.09 -20.80
N ALA A 112 3.10 -6.70 -21.72
CA ALA A 112 4.55 -6.97 -21.61
C ALA A 112 5.17 -6.13 -20.49
N VAL A 113 5.56 -6.79 -19.40
CA VAL A 113 6.25 -6.18 -18.25
C VAL A 113 7.39 -7.07 -17.77
N SER A 114 8.45 -6.45 -17.24
CA SER A 114 9.51 -7.19 -16.57
C SER A 114 9.27 -7.25 -15.05
N PHE A 115 9.82 -8.27 -14.40
CA PHE A 115 9.79 -8.34 -12.93
C PHE A 115 10.47 -7.11 -12.31
N ASN A 116 11.60 -6.66 -12.86
CA ASN A 116 12.35 -5.53 -12.30
C ASN A 116 11.54 -4.22 -12.36
N ASP A 117 10.78 -3.99 -13.44
CA ASP A 117 9.94 -2.80 -13.56
C ASP A 117 8.79 -2.83 -12.56
N ILE A 118 8.11 -3.97 -12.42
CA ILE A 118 7.03 -4.12 -11.45
C ILE A 118 7.57 -4.07 -10.01
N TRP A 119 8.73 -4.66 -9.76
CA TRP A 119 9.37 -4.61 -8.44
C TRP A 119 9.75 -3.16 -8.04
N ALA A 120 10.30 -2.38 -8.98
CA ALA A 120 10.58 -0.96 -8.74
C ALA A 120 9.31 -0.17 -8.41
N GLN A 121 8.22 -0.41 -9.14
CA GLN A 121 6.93 0.21 -8.85
C GLN A 121 6.36 -0.25 -7.52
N TYR A 122 6.40 -1.56 -7.22
CA TYR A 122 5.98 -2.11 -5.93
C TYR A 122 6.71 -1.44 -4.77
N ARG A 123 8.02 -1.25 -4.88
CA ARG A 123 8.82 -0.54 -3.89
C ARG A 123 8.38 0.91 -3.73
N LEU A 124 8.16 1.63 -4.82
CA LEU A 124 7.70 3.03 -4.81
C LEU A 124 6.33 3.15 -4.13
N PHE A 125 5.41 2.27 -4.48
CA PHE A 125 4.03 2.30 -3.96
C PHE A 125 3.86 1.62 -2.59
N GLY A 126 4.91 1.16 -1.93
CA GLY A 126 4.90 0.82 -0.50
C GLY A 126 4.37 1.94 0.39
N THR A 127 4.43 3.20 -0.10
CA THR A 127 3.84 4.38 0.53
C THR A 127 2.31 4.40 0.53
N SER A 128 1.64 3.68 -0.40
CA SER A 128 0.19 3.84 -0.65
C SER A 128 -0.66 3.61 0.61
N GLY A 129 -0.43 2.51 1.31
CA GLY A 129 -1.18 2.24 2.52
C GLY A 129 -0.78 3.12 3.71
N TYR A 130 0.47 3.59 3.75
CA TYR A 130 0.91 4.57 4.75
C TYR A 130 0.19 5.90 4.57
N ILE A 131 0.14 6.42 3.34
CA ILE A 131 -0.60 7.65 3.01
C ILE A 131 -2.09 7.47 3.34
N MET A 132 -2.68 6.33 2.98
CA MET A 132 -4.08 6.04 3.28
C MET A 132 -4.34 6.03 4.78
N ALA A 133 -3.50 5.40 5.59
CA ALA A 133 -3.65 5.37 7.05
C ALA A 133 -3.67 6.78 7.65
N ILE A 134 -2.80 7.67 7.16
CA ILE A 134 -2.71 9.05 7.62
C ILE A 134 -3.93 9.85 7.16
N VAL A 135 -4.25 9.84 5.86
CA VAL A 135 -5.36 10.62 5.29
C VAL A 135 -6.69 10.18 5.89
N ALA A 136 -6.97 8.88 5.93
CA ALA A 136 -8.20 8.37 6.50
C ALA A 136 -8.33 8.71 7.99
N SER A 137 -7.25 8.68 8.75
CA SER A 137 -7.28 9.06 10.17
C SER A 137 -7.74 10.50 10.42
N VAL A 138 -7.49 11.40 9.46
CA VAL A 138 -7.92 12.81 9.54
C VAL A 138 -9.37 12.99 9.09
N LEU A 139 -9.80 12.21 8.11
CA LEU A 139 -11.12 12.38 7.50
C LEU A 139 -12.26 11.73 8.30
N VAL A 140 -11.97 10.71 9.10
CA VAL A 140 -12.99 10.03 9.89
C VAL A 140 -13.05 10.55 11.31
N LYS A 141 -14.23 10.39 11.95
CA LYS A 141 -14.40 10.74 13.36
C LYS A 141 -13.39 9.98 14.24
N GLN A 142 -12.68 10.70 15.08
CA GLN A 142 -11.71 10.12 16.00
C GLN A 142 -12.38 9.23 17.04
N THR A 143 -11.85 8.02 17.21
CA THR A 143 -12.21 7.06 18.26
C THR A 143 -10.95 6.26 18.63
N ASP A 144 -10.87 5.77 19.88
CA ASP A 144 -9.71 4.97 20.32
C ASP A 144 -9.48 3.74 19.44
N ARG A 145 -10.56 3.05 19.04
CA ARG A 145 -10.48 1.90 18.12
C ARG A 145 -9.97 2.31 16.74
N GLY A 146 -10.45 3.44 16.21
CA GLY A 146 -10.00 3.99 14.92
C GLY A 146 -8.53 4.36 14.98
N ASP A 147 -8.09 5.02 16.03
CA ASP A 147 -6.69 5.40 16.23
C ASP A 147 -5.77 4.17 16.30
N ALA A 148 -6.18 3.14 17.05
CA ALA A 148 -5.43 1.90 17.13
C ALA A 148 -5.32 1.20 15.76
N MET A 149 -6.40 1.19 14.97
CA MET A 149 -6.43 0.62 13.62
C MET A 149 -5.49 1.39 12.68
N PHE A 150 -5.59 2.72 12.63
CA PHE A 150 -4.74 3.54 11.75
C PHE A 150 -3.27 3.50 12.16
N ALA A 151 -2.97 3.45 13.45
CA ALA A 151 -1.60 3.25 13.93
C ALA A 151 -1.04 1.88 13.50
N ALA A 152 -1.84 0.82 13.58
CA ALA A 152 -1.44 -0.52 13.10
C ALA A 152 -1.19 -0.53 11.58
N MET A 153 -2.04 0.15 10.80
CA MET A 153 -1.84 0.32 9.36
C MET A 153 -0.56 1.11 9.07
N ALA A 154 -0.36 2.25 9.74
CA ALA A 154 0.84 3.07 9.58
C ALA A 154 2.12 2.29 9.92
N ASN A 155 2.11 1.49 11.00
CA ASN A 155 3.24 0.64 11.37
C ASN A 155 3.56 -0.42 10.30
N ARG A 156 2.55 -1.14 9.80
CA ARG A 156 2.75 -2.19 8.77
C ARG A 156 3.30 -1.62 7.47
N HIS A 157 2.68 -0.57 6.97
CA HIS A 157 3.11 0.06 5.72
C HIS A 157 4.38 0.88 5.87
N GLY A 158 4.59 1.54 7.01
CA GLY A 158 5.86 2.19 7.31
C GLY A 158 7.01 1.20 7.36
N GLN A 159 6.80 0.03 7.98
CA GLN A 159 7.81 -1.03 7.95
C GLN A 159 8.04 -1.59 6.53
N GLN A 160 6.99 -1.66 5.71
CA GLN A 160 7.14 -1.99 4.28
C GLN A 160 8.03 -0.96 3.56
N MET A 161 7.80 0.33 3.78
CA MET A 161 8.62 1.39 3.19
C MET A 161 10.09 1.30 3.62
N LEU A 162 10.35 1.02 4.89
CA LEU A 162 11.71 0.87 5.42
C LEU A 162 12.41 -0.35 4.80
N ASP A 163 11.77 -1.51 4.81
CA ASP A 163 12.32 -2.76 4.27
C ASP A 163 12.61 -2.68 2.77
N LEU A 164 11.77 -1.99 2.02
CA LEU A 164 11.89 -1.80 0.58
C LEU A 164 12.79 -0.60 0.20
N GLU A 165 13.32 0.12 1.19
CA GLU A 165 14.09 1.34 0.98
C GLU A 165 13.37 2.34 0.05
N THR A 166 12.05 2.45 0.21
CA THR A 166 11.17 3.23 -0.68
C THR A 166 11.64 4.68 -0.80
N GLU A 167 12.09 5.28 0.29
CA GLU A 167 12.56 6.66 0.33
C GLU A 167 13.68 6.93 -0.68
N LYS A 168 14.60 5.96 -0.91
CA LYS A 168 15.70 6.11 -1.89
C LYS A 168 15.24 6.26 -3.34
N LEU A 169 13.95 6.05 -3.62
CA LEU A 169 13.40 6.14 -4.97
C LEU A 169 12.92 7.56 -5.32
N PHE A 170 12.84 8.46 -4.33
CA PHE A 170 12.35 9.82 -4.53
C PHE A 170 13.11 10.90 -3.72
N VAL A 171 14.19 10.54 -3.04
CA VAL A 171 15.08 11.49 -2.31
C VAL A 171 16.34 11.78 -3.10
#